data_6f0af52b4102721e4ab75763cc024b70
#
_entry.id   6f0af52b4102721e4ab75763cc024b70
#
_cell.length_a   1.000
_cell.length_b   1.000
_cell.length_c   1.000
_cell.angle_alpha   90.00
_cell.angle_beta   90.00
_cell.angle_gamma   90.00
#
_symmetry.space_group_name_H-M   'P 1'
#
loop_
_entity.id
_entity.type
_entity.pdbx_description
1 polymer ?
#
loop_
_entity_poly.entity_id
_entity_poly.type
_entity_poly.pdbx_seq_one_letter_code
_entity_poly.pdbx_strand_id
1 'polypeptide(L)'
;MALPETFTQFSRTAAEQLRWKKARPLVEDELLTHLCDQRDALMAGGMDETVATAESLRLTGDPYEIGTELDRVHRSKTPKLLFALAALIALAGLAFTALVSFRDYELSYFAVHQSVALLLGTAAMLAAYFLDFTLL
;
A
#
# COMPACT_ATOMS: atom_id res chain seq x y z
N MET A 1 9.32 -26.48 -17.73
CA MET A 1 8.68 -27.23 -16.64
C MET A 1 7.30 -26.62 -16.46
N ALA A 2 6.22 -27.41 -16.55
CA ALA A 2 4.86 -26.86 -16.40
C ALA A 2 4.59 -26.54 -14.93
N LEU A 3 4.01 -25.36 -14.69
CA LEU A 3 3.62 -24.97 -13.33
C LEU A 3 2.42 -25.85 -12.91
N PRO A 4 2.42 -26.42 -11.68
CA PRO A 4 1.27 -27.16 -11.18
C PRO A 4 0.06 -26.24 -11.08
N GLU A 5 -1.05 -26.65 -11.67
CA GLU A 5 -2.31 -25.87 -11.64
C GLU A 5 -2.78 -25.59 -10.20
N THR A 6 -2.46 -26.51 -9.28
CA THR A 6 -2.73 -26.36 -7.85
C THR A 6 -1.98 -25.18 -7.21
N PHE A 7 -0.74 -24.91 -7.61
CA PHE A 7 0.04 -23.76 -7.10
C PHE A 7 -0.54 -22.43 -7.59
N THR A 8 -0.92 -22.39 -8.88
CA THR A 8 -1.55 -21.18 -9.46
C THR A 8 -2.90 -20.89 -8.79
N GLN A 9 -3.68 -21.92 -8.50
CA GLN A 9 -4.95 -21.75 -7.81
C GLN A 9 -4.76 -21.30 -6.36
N PHE A 10 -3.77 -21.85 -5.66
CA PHE A 10 -3.44 -21.48 -4.29
C PHE A 10 -3.00 -20.01 -4.20
N SER A 11 -2.00 -19.62 -4.99
CA SER A 11 -1.46 -18.25 -4.98
C SER A 11 -2.51 -17.22 -5.39
N ARG A 12 -3.37 -17.53 -6.36
CA ARG A 12 -4.50 -16.69 -6.74
C ARG A 12 -5.51 -16.53 -5.60
N THR A 13 -5.88 -17.63 -4.94
CA THR A 13 -6.83 -17.59 -3.81
C THR A 13 -6.30 -16.73 -2.67
N ALA A 14 -5.02 -16.86 -2.34
CA ALA A 14 -4.37 -16.02 -1.33
C ALA A 14 -4.33 -14.55 -1.76
N ALA A 15 -3.95 -14.26 -3.00
CA ALA A 15 -3.87 -12.90 -3.52
C ALA A 15 -5.25 -12.21 -3.60
N GLU A 16 -6.33 -12.95 -3.84
CA GLU A 16 -7.70 -12.42 -3.87
C GLU A 16 -8.16 -11.85 -2.52
N GLN A 17 -7.58 -12.30 -1.40
CA GLN A 17 -7.87 -11.77 -0.06
C GLN A 17 -7.32 -10.35 0.17
N LEU A 18 -6.34 -9.92 -0.62
CA LEU A 18 -5.77 -8.57 -0.49
C LEU A 18 -6.79 -7.53 -0.96
N ARG A 19 -7.02 -6.51 -0.12
CA ARG A 19 -7.84 -5.33 -0.47
C ARG A 19 -7.14 -4.43 -1.48
N TRP A 20 -5.82 -4.34 -1.38
CA TRP A 20 -5.02 -3.55 -2.32
C TRP A 20 -4.81 -4.32 -3.63
N LYS A 21 -5.74 -4.09 -4.56
CA LYS A 21 -5.80 -4.82 -5.84
C LYS A 21 -4.51 -4.75 -6.68
N LYS A 22 -3.75 -3.64 -6.57
CA LYS A 22 -2.50 -3.47 -7.30
C LYS A 22 -1.37 -4.38 -6.81
N ALA A 23 -1.41 -4.80 -5.54
CA ALA A 23 -0.44 -5.73 -4.99
C ALA A 23 -0.73 -7.21 -5.35
N ARG A 24 -1.97 -7.51 -5.76
CA ARG A 24 -2.39 -8.90 -6.04
C ARG A 24 -1.48 -9.64 -7.01
N PRO A 25 -1.17 -9.09 -8.21
CA PRO A 25 -0.32 -9.83 -9.16
C PRO A 25 1.10 -10.05 -8.63
N LEU A 26 1.65 -9.10 -7.88
CA LEU A 26 2.97 -9.26 -7.27
C LEU A 26 2.97 -10.36 -6.21
N VAL A 27 1.97 -10.37 -5.34
CA VAL A 27 1.83 -11.39 -4.27
C VAL A 27 1.53 -12.77 -4.85
N GLU A 28 0.73 -12.85 -5.92
CA GLU A 28 0.46 -14.09 -6.64
C GLU A 28 1.75 -14.70 -7.20
N ASP A 29 2.59 -13.89 -7.85
CA ASP A 29 3.86 -14.31 -8.43
C ASP A 29 4.88 -14.72 -7.34
N GLU A 30 4.97 -13.95 -6.27
CA GLU A 30 5.86 -14.24 -5.13
C GLU A 30 5.48 -15.56 -4.43
N LEU A 31 4.20 -15.79 -4.17
CA LEU A 31 3.72 -17.05 -3.58
C LEU A 31 3.94 -18.24 -4.51
N LEU A 32 3.70 -18.05 -5.81
CA LEU A 32 3.94 -19.07 -6.82
C LEU A 32 5.42 -19.47 -6.87
N THR A 33 6.31 -18.49 -6.87
CA THR A 33 7.76 -18.71 -6.85
C THR A 33 8.16 -19.46 -5.58
N HIS A 34 7.66 -19.03 -4.42
CA HIS A 34 7.95 -19.68 -3.14
C HIS A 34 7.52 -21.16 -3.11
N LEU A 35 6.31 -21.47 -3.63
CA LEU A 35 5.82 -22.84 -3.72
C LEU A 35 6.68 -23.70 -4.65
N CYS A 36 7.12 -23.13 -5.79
CA CYS A 36 8.03 -23.81 -6.71
C CYS A 36 9.39 -24.11 -6.06
N ASP A 37 9.99 -23.12 -5.41
CA ASP A 37 11.28 -23.27 -4.75
C ASP A 37 11.21 -24.33 -3.63
N GLN A 38 10.13 -24.31 -2.86
CA GLN A 38 9.91 -25.28 -1.80
C GLN A 38 9.74 -26.72 -2.34
N ARG A 39 8.94 -26.89 -3.43
CA ARG A 39 8.83 -28.18 -4.12
C ARG A 39 10.18 -28.66 -4.61
N ASP A 40 10.94 -27.80 -5.28
CA ASP A 40 12.22 -28.16 -5.86
C ASP A 40 13.26 -28.54 -4.77
N ALA A 41 13.21 -27.88 -3.61
CA ALA A 41 14.02 -28.26 -2.45
C ALA A 41 13.65 -29.65 -1.91
N LEU A 42 12.35 -29.98 -1.84
CA LEU A 42 11.86 -31.29 -1.41
C LEU A 42 12.25 -32.39 -2.41
N MET A 43 12.16 -32.09 -3.70
CA MET A 43 12.62 -33.01 -4.78
C MET A 43 14.14 -33.24 -4.71
N ALA A 44 14.93 -32.20 -4.45
CA ALA A 44 16.37 -32.33 -4.25
C ALA A 44 16.69 -33.21 -3.01
N GLY A 45 15.77 -33.25 -2.02
CA GLY A 45 15.83 -34.16 -0.86
C GLY A 45 15.40 -35.61 -1.18
N GLY A 46 15.06 -35.93 -2.44
CA GLY A 46 14.68 -37.28 -2.89
C GLY A 46 13.18 -37.57 -2.88
N MET A 47 12.32 -36.56 -2.69
CA MET A 47 10.87 -36.74 -2.82
C MET A 47 10.45 -36.83 -4.28
N ASP A 48 9.40 -37.64 -4.52
CA ASP A 48 8.71 -37.63 -5.83
C ASP A 48 7.99 -36.31 -6.06
N GLU A 49 7.90 -35.87 -7.34
CA GLU A 49 7.32 -34.57 -7.71
C GLU A 49 5.88 -34.38 -7.20
N THR A 50 5.06 -35.42 -7.28
CA THR A 50 3.66 -35.37 -6.84
C THR A 50 3.56 -35.20 -5.32
N VAL A 51 4.42 -35.92 -4.58
CA VAL A 51 4.50 -35.85 -3.10
C VAL A 51 5.06 -34.50 -2.68
N ALA A 52 6.14 -34.03 -3.34
CA ALA A 52 6.77 -32.74 -3.06
C ALA A 52 5.81 -31.57 -3.30
N THR A 53 4.97 -31.66 -4.36
CA THR A 53 3.93 -30.65 -4.65
C THR A 53 2.87 -30.60 -3.55
N ALA A 54 2.35 -31.76 -3.13
CA ALA A 54 1.37 -31.82 -2.07
C ALA A 54 1.95 -31.35 -0.71
N GLU A 55 3.17 -31.73 -0.42
CA GLU A 55 3.86 -31.34 0.81
C GLU A 55 4.19 -29.85 0.86
N SER A 56 4.55 -29.23 -0.28
CA SER A 56 4.74 -27.78 -0.38
C SER A 56 3.47 -27.02 0.00
N LEU A 57 2.32 -27.42 -0.51
CA LEU A 57 1.02 -26.84 -0.16
C LEU A 57 0.71 -27.03 1.32
N ARG A 58 0.95 -28.22 1.85
CA ARG A 58 0.73 -28.54 3.26
C ARG A 58 1.57 -27.69 4.19
N LEU A 59 2.85 -27.50 3.86
CA LEU A 59 3.78 -26.70 4.66
C LEU A 59 3.49 -25.21 4.61
N THR A 60 2.98 -24.74 3.48
CA THR A 60 2.60 -23.33 3.30
C THR A 60 1.34 -22.98 4.08
N GLY A 61 0.39 -23.91 4.22
CA GLY A 61 -0.81 -23.74 5.04
C GLY A 61 -2.06 -23.36 4.25
N ASP A 62 -2.99 -22.62 4.88
CA ASP A 62 -4.26 -22.22 4.24
C ASP A 62 -4.08 -20.93 3.44
N PRO A 63 -4.44 -20.91 2.13
CA PRO A 63 -4.33 -19.71 1.30
C PRO A 63 -5.18 -18.53 1.80
N TYR A 64 -6.31 -18.79 2.49
CA TYR A 64 -7.14 -17.73 3.06
C TYR A 64 -6.47 -17.06 4.27
N GLU A 65 -5.85 -17.84 5.14
CA GLU A 65 -5.12 -17.31 6.30
C GLU A 65 -3.90 -16.48 5.85
N ILE A 66 -3.11 -17.03 4.93
CA ILE A 66 -1.95 -16.35 4.36
C ILE A 66 -2.37 -15.05 3.67
N GLY A 67 -3.40 -15.08 2.84
CA GLY A 67 -3.88 -13.91 2.14
C GLY A 67 -4.39 -12.82 3.09
N THR A 68 -5.07 -13.19 4.17
CA THR A 68 -5.51 -12.24 5.21
C THR A 68 -4.35 -11.65 6.02
N GLU A 69 -3.32 -12.43 6.29
CA GLU A 69 -2.10 -11.93 6.94
C GLU A 69 -1.33 -10.96 6.06
N LEU A 70 -1.18 -11.31 4.77
CA LEU A 70 -0.55 -10.45 3.77
C LEU A 70 -1.35 -9.15 3.57
N ASP A 71 -2.69 -9.18 3.56
CA ASP A 71 -3.51 -7.96 3.53
C ASP A 71 -3.23 -7.05 4.72
N ARG A 72 -3.01 -7.63 5.90
CA ARG A 72 -2.71 -6.87 7.11
C ARG A 72 -1.36 -6.15 7.05
N VAL A 73 -0.36 -6.78 6.43
CA VAL A 73 0.99 -6.23 6.25
C VAL A 73 1.03 -5.20 5.12
N HIS A 74 0.40 -5.51 3.98
CA HIS A 74 0.37 -4.65 2.79
C HIS A 74 -0.70 -3.57 2.84
N ARG A 75 -1.47 -3.49 3.92
CA ARG A 75 -2.50 -2.47 4.09
C ARG A 75 -1.86 -1.09 4.16
N SER A 76 -2.06 -0.29 3.12
CA SER A 76 -1.69 1.13 3.12
C SER A 76 -2.35 1.83 4.31
N LYS A 77 -1.57 2.09 5.36
CA LYS A 77 -2.03 2.88 6.50
C LYS A 77 -2.02 4.33 6.05
N THR A 78 -3.20 4.88 5.72
CA THR A 78 -3.33 6.32 5.48
C THR A 78 -2.76 7.04 6.70
N PRO A 79 -1.76 7.91 6.57
CA PRO A 79 -1.14 8.58 7.71
C PRO A 79 -2.04 9.70 8.22
N LYS A 80 -3.18 9.31 8.81
CA LYS A 80 -4.22 10.23 9.32
C LYS A 80 -3.64 11.28 10.28
N LEU A 81 -2.67 10.87 11.10
CA LEU A 81 -1.98 11.76 12.02
C LEU A 81 -1.19 12.84 11.26
N LEU A 82 -0.52 12.48 10.16
CA LEU A 82 0.24 13.44 9.34
C LEU A 82 -0.70 14.46 8.70
N PHE A 83 -1.83 14.02 8.14
CA PHE A 83 -2.83 14.92 7.58
C PHE A 83 -3.47 15.82 8.63
N ALA A 84 -3.78 15.27 9.82
CA ALA A 84 -4.31 16.06 10.93
C ALA A 84 -3.31 17.13 11.42
N LEU A 85 -2.04 16.77 11.51
CA LEU A 85 -0.97 17.71 11.90
C LEU A 85 -0.78 18.81 10.83
N ALA A 86 -0.77 18.45 9.55
CA ALA A 86 -0.68 19.40 8.45
C ALA A 86 -1.87 20.38 8.46
N ALA A 87 -3.09 19.88 8.65
CA ALA A 87 -4.30 20.70 8.76
C ALA A 87 -4.25 21.64 9.98
N LEU A 88 -3.75 21.15 11.12
CA LEU A 88 -3.59 21.97 12.33
C LEU A 88 -2.62 23.15 12.08
N ILE A 89 -1.46 22.88 11.48
CA ILE A 89 -0.46 23.91 11.17
C ILE A 89 -1.03 24.92 10.16
N ALA A 90 -1.76 24.47 9.15
CA ALA A 90 -2.40 25.32 8.16
C ALA A 90 -3.44 26.24 8.81
N LEU A 91 -4.29 25.71 9.70
CA LEU A 91 -5.30 26.48 10.43
C LEU A 91 -4.65 27.49 11.39
N ALA A 92 -3.59 27.10 12.09
CA ALA A 92 -2.84 28.01 12.95
C ALA A 92 -2.22 29.18 12.18
N GLY A 93 -1.67 28.90 10.99
CA GLY A 93 -1.13 29.92 10.09
C GLY A 93 -2.20 30.91 9.60
N LEU A 94 -3.38 30.41 9.19
CA LEU A 94 -4.52 31.24 8.81
C LEU A 94 -5.03 32.10 9.97
N ALA A 95 -5.16 31.52 11.15
CA ALA A 95 -5.63 32.23 12.34
C ALA A 95 -4.64 33.36 12.72
N PHE A 96 -3.33 33.08 12.68
CA PHE A 96 -2.32 34.09 12.94
C PHE A 96 -2.36 35.24 11.91
N THR A 97 -2.47 34.90 10.62
CA THR A 97 -2.55 35.89 9.55
C THR A 97 -3.82 36.76 9.67
N ALA A 98 -4.95 36.13 10.00
CA ALA A 98 -6.20 36.86 10.25
C ALA A 98 -6.06 37.83 11.43
N LEU A 99 -5.49 37.39 12.56
CA LEU A 99 -5.29 38.20 13.74
C LEU A 99 -4.41 39.45 13.47
N VAL A 100 -3.35 39.28 12.68
CA VAL A 100 -2.45 40.36 12.30
C VAL A 100 -3.14 41.32 11.33
N SER A 101 -3.92 40.80 10.36
CA SER A 101 -4.65 41.64 9.39
C SER A 101 -5.74 42.50 10.01
N PHE A 102 -6.33 42.06 11.14
CA PHE A 102 -7.31 42.88 11.89
C PHE A 102 -6.66 44.11 12.57
N ARG A 103 -5.36 44.07 12.81
CA ARG A 103 -4.62 45.17 13.48
C ARG A 103 -4.11 46.21 12.49
N ASP A 104 -3.73 45.82 11.28
CA ASP A 104 -3.15 46.70 10.27
C ASP A 104 -3.75 46.40 8.89
N TYR A 105 -4.43 47.40 8.32
CA TYR A 105 -5.10 47.25 7.03
C TYR A 105 -4.11 47.04 5.87
N GLU A 106 -2.90 47.55 5.98
CA GLU A 106 -1.84 47.35 4.98
C GLU A 106 -1.39 45.87 4.90
N LEU A 107 -1.54 45.10 5.99
CA LEU A 107 -1.20 43.68 6.02
C LEU A 107 -2.31 42.79 5.43
N SER A 108 -3.47 43.32 5.08
CA SER A 108 -4.56 42.55 4.45
C SER A 108 -4.13 41.93 3.10
N TYR A 109 -3.23 42.60 2.37
CA TYR A 109 -2.64 42.07 1.13
C TYR A 109 -1.88 40.76 1.36
N PHE A 110 -1.10 40.68 2.47
CA PHE A 110 -0.40 39.46 2.82
C PHE A 110 -1.35 38.32 3.21
N ALA A 111 -2.48 38.63 3.84
CA ALA A 111 -3.49 37.62 4.19
C ALA A 111 -4.10 36.97 2.96
N VAL A 112 -4.38 37.73 1.93
CA VAL A 112 -4.92 37.19 0.66
C VAL A 112 -3.88 36.30 -0.03
N HIS A 113 -2.62 36.74 -0.12
CA HIS A 113 -1.56 35.94 -0.73
C HIS A 113 -1.28 34.65 0.03
N GLN A 114 -1.29 34.71 1.37
CA GLN A 114 -1.15 33.56 2.25
C GLN A 114 -2.27 32.54 2.02
N SER A 115 -3.51 33.01 1.91
CA SER A 115 -4.68 32.15 1.67
C SER A 115 -4.61 31.47 0.31
N VAL A 116 -4.21 32.20 -0.74
CA VAL A 116 -4.02 31.65 -2.09
C VAL A 116 -2.88 30.61 -2.10
N ALA A 117 -1.74 30.92 -1.47
CA ALA A 117 -0.60 30.00 -1.35
C ALA A 117 -0.99 28.72 -0.61
N LEU A 118 -1.80 28.82 0.45
CA LEU A 118 -2.28 27.67 1.21
C LEU A 118 -3.21 26.80 0.38
N LEU A 119 -4.14 27.41 -0.37
CA LEU A 119 -5.04 26.69 -1.28
C LEU A 119 -4.26 25.95 -2.37
N LEU A 120 -3.30 26.61 -3.00
CA LEU A 120 -2.45 26.00 -4.04
C LEU A 120 -1.57 24.87 -3.45
N GLY A 121 -0.96 25.09 -2.29
CA GLY A 121 -0.16 24.07 -1.61
C GLY A 121 -0.98 22.85 -1.20
N THR A 122 -2.20 23.07 -0.69
CA THR A 122 -3.12 21.99 -0.33
C THR A 122 -3.57 21.21 -1.56
N ALA A 123 -3.90 21.92 -2.66
CA ALA A 123 -4.27 21.29 -3.92
C ALA A 123 -3.11 20.45 -4.51
N ALA A 124 -1.89 20.99 -4.48
CA ALA A 124 -0.69 20.28 -4.93
C ALA A 124 -0.40 19.02 -4.07
N MET A 125 -0.56 19.13 -2.75
CA MET A 125 -0.40 18.00 -1.83
C MET A 125 -1.44 16.90 -2.10
N LEU A 126 -2.71 17.28 -2.32
CA LEU A 126 -3.76 16.33 -2.66
C LEU A 126 -3.51 15.70 -4.04
N ALA A 127 -3.12 16.50 -5.04
CA ALA A 127 -2.76 15.98 -6.35
C ALA A 127 -1.60 14.98 -6.25
N ALA A 128 -0.54 15.31 -5.52
CA ALA A 128 0.59 14.41 -5.29
C ALA A 128 0.17 13.12 -4.55
N TYR A 129 -0.76 13.20 -3.61
CA TYR A 129 -1.27 12.04 -2.88
C TYR A 129 -2.06 11.08 -3.78
N PHE A 130 -2.84 11.64 -4.73
CA PHE A 130 -3.62 10.83 -5.68
C PHE A 130 -2.86 10.43 -6.94
N LEU A 131 -1.75 11.12 -7.27
CA LEU A 131 -0.86 10.73 -8.35
C LEU A 131 -0.09 9.47 -7.93
N ASP A 132 -0.32 8.43 -8.69
CA ASP A 132 0.33 7.13 -8.51
C ASP A 132 1.76 7.22 -9.05
N PHE A 133 2.74 7.43 -8.18
CA PHE A 133 4.16 7.50 -8.55
C PHE A 133 4.73 6.20 -9.12
N THR A 134 3.94 5.13 -9.21
CA THR A 134 4.34 3.87 -9.85
C THR A 134 4.40 3.96 -11.39
N LEU A 135 4.03 5.09 -11.97
CA LEU A 135 4.10 5.34 -13.43
C LEU A 135 5.36 6.14 -13.85
N LEU A 136 6.23 6.51 -12.93
CA LEU A 136 7.51 7.19 -13.16
C LEU A 136 8.68 6.27 -12.86
#